data_7903cc633b198abfa8af6867e82ad340
#
_entry.id   7903cc633b198abfa8af6867e82ad340
#
_cell.length_a   1.000
_cell.length_b   1.000
_cell.length_c   1.000
_cell.angle_alpha   90.00
_cell.angle_beta   90.00
_cell.angle_gamma   90.00
#
_symmetry.space_group_name_H-M   'P 1'
#
loop_
_entity.id
_entity.type
_entity.pdbx_description
1 polymer ?
#
loop_
_entity_poly.entity_id
_entity_poly.type
_entity_poly.pdbx_seq_one_letter_code
_entity_poly.pdbx_strand_id
1 'polypeptide(L)'
;MRAYDIVIIGGGPAGLAAAVSAKKSGVDSILILERDRELGGILNQCIHNGFGLHTFKEELTGPEYAARFIEQVKELNIEYKLNTMVMDISSQKIVTAMNREEGLFEIQAKAVVLAMGCRERSRGALNIPGYRPAGIFSAGTAQRLVNIEGYMPGKEVVILGSGDIGLIMARRMTLEGAKVKVVAELMPYSGGLKRNIVQCLDDYGIPLKLSHTVVDIKGKERLEGVTLAQVDNHGKPIPGTEEEYSCDTLLLSVGLIPENEISRGMGVDMNPVTSGPKVNESLETNLEGVFACGNVLHVHDLVDFVSEEAAAAGRNAARYVKAGKEQKSEGKIIQINPVDGVRYTVPGTVNVSHMDENLTVRFRVGSVYTNCCISAYFDNERVIHRKRPVVAPGEMEEIKLTKELLLKYPDLQAITVKIEEN
;
A
#
# COMPACT_ATOMS: atom_id res chain seq x y z
N MET A 1 22.41 -25.25 -0.66
CA MET A 1 21.52 -24.07 -0.90
C MET A 1 20.51 -24.45 -1.98
N ARG A 2 19.21 -24.28 -1.74
CA ARG A 2 18.15 -24.51 -2.75
C ARG A 2 18.17 -23.36 -3.75
N ALA A 3 17.71 -23.61 -4.97
CA ALA A 3 17.65 -22.59 -6.03
C ALA A 3 16.24 -22.55 -6.64
N TYR A 4 15.75 -21.33 -6.90
CA TYR A 4 14.47 -21.07 -7.55
C TYR A 4 14.65 -20.04 -8.67
N ASP A 5 13.77 -20.11 -9.66
CA ASP A 5 13.74 -19.11 -10.72
C ASP A 5 13.22 -17.77 -10.17
N ILE A 6 12.11 -17.81 -9.42
CA ILE A 6 11.53 -16.63 -8.80
C ILE A 6 11.25 -16.91 -7.33
N VAL A 7 11.70 -16.03 -6.44
CA VAL A 7 11.32 -16.01 -5.02
C VAL A 7 10.49 -14.77 -4.74
N ILE A 8 9.31 -14.98 -4.17
CA ILE A 8 8.36 -13.91 -3.84
C ILE A 8 8.31 -13.73 -2.34
N ILE A 9 8.55 -12.52 -1.87
CA ILE A 9 8.61 -12.19 -0.45
C ILE A 9 7.27 -11.60 -0.02
N GLY A 10 6.47 -12.40 0.68
CA GLY A 10 5.13 -12.08 1.15
C GLY A 10 4.04 -12.83 0.37
N GLY A 11 3.15 -13.51 1.10
CA GLY A 11 2.01 -14.27 0.59
C GLY A 11 0.67 -13.53 0.67
N GLY A 12 0.71 -12.19 0.72
CA GLY A 12 -0.47 -11.34 0.63
C GLY A 12 -0.98 -11.17 -0.81
N PRO A 13 -1.98 -10.30 -1.06
CA PRO A 13 -2.60 -10.15 -2.39
C PRO A 13 -1.60 -9.86 -3.51
N ALA A 14 -0.59 -9.03 -3.26
CA ALA A 14 0.45 -8.74 -4.23
C ALA A 14 1.28 -9.98 -4.57
N GLY A 15 1.80 -10.68 -3.55
CA GLY A 15 2.63 -11.87 -3.77
C GLY A 15 1.88 -13.00 -4.46
N LEU A 16 0.61 -13.23 -4.09
CA LEU A 16 -0.24 -14.24 -4.71
C LEU A 16 -0.50 -13.93 -6.19
N ALA A 17 -0.86 -12.69 -6.51
CA ALA A 17 -1.11 -12.27 -7.90
C ALA A 17 0.16 -12.34 -8.76
N ALA A 18 1.32 -11.91 -8.20
CA ALA A 18 2.61 -12.02 -8.88
C ALA A 18 2.98 -13.48 -9.16
N ALA A 19 2.83 -14.38 -8.18
CA ALA A 19 3.11 -15.80 -8.32
C ALA A 19 2.27 -16.47 -9.40
N VAL A 20 0.95 -16.26 -9.35
CA VAL A 20 0.00 -16.79 -10.34
C VAL A 20 0.34 -16.29 -11.73
N SER A 21 0.65 -15.01 -11.87
CA SER A 21 0.98 -14.39 -13.16
C SER A 21 2.32 -14.90 -13.70
N ALA A 22 3.33 -15.04 -12.87
CA ALA A 22 4.62 -15.59 -13.26
C ALA A 22 4.51 -17.07 -13.73
N LYS A 23 3.72 -17.87 -13.01
CA LYS A 23 3.45 -19.28 -13.36
C LYS A 23 2.73 -19.40 -14.70
N LYS A 24 1.66 -18.60 -14.89
CA LYS A 24 0.94 -18.54 -16.17
C LYS A 24 1.79 -18.01 -17.32
N SER A 25 2.85 -17.27 -17.02
CA SER A 25 3.87 -16.82 -17.97
C SER A 25 4.93 -17.89 -18.26
N GLY A 26 4.79 -19.13 -17.74
CA GLY A 26 5.60 -20.30 -18.06
C GLY A 26 6.92 -20.37 -17.29
N VAL A 27 6.96 -19.92 -16.04
CA VAL A 27 8.03 -20.22 -15.08
C VAL A 27 7.51 -21.23 -14.08
N ASP A 28 8.23 -22.34 -13.91
CA ASP A 28 7.80 -23.44 -13.06
C ASP A 28 8.36 -23.37 -11.63
N SER A 29 9.59 -22.92 -11.48
CA SER A 29 10.29 -22.88 -10.19
C SER A 29 10.04 -21.55 -9.48
N ILE A 30 8.91 -21.48 -8.76
CA ILE A 30 8.47 -20.30 -8.00
C ILE A 30 8.28 -20.70 -6.54
N LEU A 31 8.79 -19.86 -5.61
CA LEU A 31 8.58 -20.02 -4.18
C LEU A 31 8.01 -18.73 -3.58
N ILE A 32 6.92 -18.85 -2.80
CA ILE A 32 6.40 -17.79 -1.95
C ILE A 32 6.88 -18.00 -0.52
N LEU A 33 7.46 -16.97 0.10
CA LEU A 33 7.84 -16.97 1.51
C LEU A 33 6.86 -16.07 2.30
N GLU A 34 6.11 -16.68 3.23
CA GLU A 34 5.14 -15.98 4.05
C GLU A 34 5.45 -16.14 5.54
N ARG A 35 5.51 -15.03 6.26
CA ARG A 35 5.82 -15.01 7.70
C ARG A 35 4.67 -15.45 8.58
N ASP A 36 3.43 -15.30 8.14
CA ASP A 36 2.25 -15.71 8.90
C ASP A 36 1.96 -17.21 8.72
N ARG A 37 1.03 -17.73 9.50
CA ARG A 37 0.57 -19.13 9.51
C ARG A 37 -0.28 -19.50 8.29
N GLU A 38 -0.68 -18.53 7.47
CA GLU A 38 -1.54 -18.71 6.31
C GLU A 38 -1.26 -17.67 5.23
N LEU A 39 -1.61 -18.00 3.98
CA LEU A 39 -1.58 -17.08 2.85
C LEU A 39 -2.77 -16.10 2.92
N GLY A 40 -2.68 -14.97 2.20
CA GLY A 40 -3.74 -13.95 2.13
C GLY A 40 -3.35 -12.62 2.77
N GLY A 41 -2.41 -12.64 3.70
CA GLY A 41 -1.88 -11.44 4.35
C GLY A 41 -2.98 -10.62 5.05
N ILE A 42 -2.95 -9.30 4.89
CA ILE A 42 -3.87 -8.38 5.55
C ILE A 42 -5.35 -8.61 5.17
N LEU A 43 -5.63 -9.23 4.02
CA LEU A 43 -7.00 -9.49 3.57
C LEU A 43 -7.76 -10.42 4.52
N ASN A 44 -7.07 -11.34 5.18
CA ASN A 44 -7.71 -12.29 6.09
C ASN A 44 -8.46 -11.62 7.25
N GLN A 45 -8.02 -10.44 7.67
CA GLN A 45 -8.70 -9.66 8.72
C GLN A 45 -9.72 -8.64 8.17
N CYS A 46 -9.78 -8.42 6.86
CA CYS A 46 -10.67 -7.46 6.20
C CYS A 46 -12.01 -8.09 5.86
N ILE A 47 -12.86 -8.35 6.86
CA ILE A 47 -14.14 -9.08 6.70
C ILE A 47 -15.29 -8.22 6.13
N HIS A 48 -15.04 -6.95 5.85
CA HIS A 48 -16.00 -6.06 5.17
C HIS A 48 -15.98 -6.27 3.66
N ASN A 49 -17.06 -5.88 2.98
CA ASN A 49 -17.20 -5.95 1.53
C ASN A 49 -16.48 -4.80 0.81
N GLY A 50 -16.36 -4.91 -0.50
CA GLY A 50 -15.83 -3.88 -1.39
C GLY A 50 -14.57 -4.28 -2.13
N PHE A 51 -14.19 -5.55 -2.09
CA PHE A 51 -13.06 -6.12 -2.82
C PHE A 51 -13.53 -6.85 -4.09
N GLY A 52 -12.71 -6.91 -5.13
CA GLY A 52 -12.92 -7.78 -6.29
C GLY A 52 -13.77 -7.21 -7.43
N LEU A 53 -14.33 -6.02 -7.28
CA LEU A 53 -15.19 -5.40 -8.31
C LEU A 53 -14.47 -5.22 -9.65
N HIS A 54 -13.18 -4.92 -9.65
CA HIS A 54 -12.40 -4.76 -10.88
C HIS A 54 -11.79 -6.08 -11.35
N THR A 55 -11.30 -6.92 -10.45
CA THR A 55 -10.60 -8.16 -10.77
C THR A 55 -11.56 -9.30 -11.10
N PHE A 56 -12.56 -9.54 -10.23
CA PHE A 56 -13.47 -10.69 -10.34
C PHE A 56 -14.88 -10.33 -10.82
N LYS A 57 -15.20 -9.01 -10.92
CA LYS A 57 -16.55 -8.50 -11.24
C LYS A 57 -17.61 -8.93 -10.22
N GLU A 58 -17.16 -9.21 -9.00
CA GLU A 58 -17.97 -9.61 -7.86
C GLU A 58 -17.59 -8.74 -6.66
N GLU A 59 -18.54 -8.45 -5.78
CA GLU A 59 -18.29 -7.80 -4.51
C GLU A 59 -17.98 -8.85 -3.45
N LEU A 60 -16.73 -8.90 -3.01
CA LEU A 60 -16.19 -9.89 -2.09
C LEU A 60 -15.75 -9.24 -0.78
N THR A 61 -15.64 -10.06 0.27
CA THR A 61 -14.87 -9.73 1.47
C THR A 61 -13.37 -9.97 1.22
N GLY A 62 -12.51 -9.46 2.11
CA GLY A 62 -11.06 -9.69 1.98
C GLY A 62 -10.67 -11.17 1.97
N PRO A 63 -11.17 -12.01 2.92
CA PRO A 63 -10.91 -13.44 2.89
C PRO A 63 -11.37 -14.16 1.61
N GLU A 64 -12.55 -13.82 1.08
CA GLU A 64 -13.04 -14.37 -0.19
C GLU A 64 -12.14 -13.97 -1.36
N TYR A 65 -11.72 -12.71 -1.42
CA TYR A 65 -10.76 -12.26 -2.43
C TYR A 65 -9.43 -13.03 -2.34
N ALA A 66 -8.89 -13.17 -1.13
CA ALA A 66 -7.65 -13.94 -0.92
C ALA A 66 -7.81 -15.39 -1.34
N ALA A 67 -8.95 -16.03 -0.99
CA ALA A 67 -9.23 -17.42 -1.33
C ALA A 67 -9.18 -17.67 -2.84
N ARG A 68 -9.70 -16.74 -3.67
CA ARG A 68 -9.67 -16.86 -5.14
C ARG A 68 -8.23 -16.95 -5.70
N PHE A 69 -7.28 -16.24 -5.10
CA PHE A 69 -5.87 -16.34 -5.50
C PHE A 69 -5.17 -17.55 -4.88
N ILE A 70 -5.48 -17.90 -3.63
CA ILE A 70 -4.93 -19.08 -2.95
C ILE A 70 -5.32 -20.36 -3.68
N GLU A 71 -6.57 -20.47 -4.16
CA GLU A 71 -7.02 -21.57 -5.00
C GLU A 71 -6.17 -21.68 -6.28
N GLN A 72 -5.94 -20.58 -6.99
CA GLN A 72 -5.08 -20.58 -8.17
C GLN A 72 -3.64 -20.99 -7.86
N VAL A 73 -3.08 -20.56 -6.72
CA VAL A 73 -1.73 -20.98 -6.27
C VAL A 73 -1.68 -22.49 -6.08
N LYS A 74 -2.72 -23.09 -5.47
CA LYS A 74 -2.81 -24.55 -5.27
C LYS A 74 -3.01 -25.31 -6.58
N GLU A 75 -3.93 -24.88 -7.44
CA GLU A 75 -4.20 -25.49 -8.74
C GLU A 75 -2.96 -25.48 -9.65
N LEU A 76 -2.20 -24.38 -9.61
CA LEU A 76 -0.97 -24.24 -10.38
C LEU A 76 0.25 -24.91 -9.73
N ASN A 77 0.08 -25.56 -8.58
CA ASN A 77 1.15 -26.20 -7.80
C ASN A 77 2.34 -25.27 -7.54
N ILE A 78 2.07 -24.00 -7.15
CA ILE A 78 3.10 -23.04 -6.77
C ILE A 78 3.55 -23.36 -5.34
N GLU A 79 4.86 -23.54 -5.13
CA GLU A 79 5.43 -23.82 -3.81
C GLU A 79 5.36 -22.59 -2.90
N TYR A 80 5.02 -22.81 -1.62
CA TYR A 80 5.06 -21.77 -0.61
C TYR A 80 5.51 -22.31 0.74
N LYS A 81 6.12 -21.44 1.56
CA LYS A 81 6.52 -21.73 2.95
C LYS A 81 5.86 -20.71 3.87
N LEU A 82 5.05 -21.22 4.80
CA LEU A 82 4.40 -20.46 5.86
C LEU A 82 5.29 -20.39 7.11
N ASN A 83 4.96 -19.49 8.06
CA ASN A 83 5.73 -19.27 9.29
C ASN A 83 7.22 -19.05 9.00
N THR A 84 7.54 -18.49 7.82
CA THR A 84 8.89 -18.32 7.32
C THR A 84 9.24 -16.86 7.16
N MET A 85 10.09 -16.36 8.05
CA MET A 85 10.53 -14.97 8.06
C MET A 85 11.77 -14.81 7.19
N VAL A 86 11.70 -13.90 6.23
CA VAL A 86 12.89 -13.45 5.48
C VAL A 86 13.63 -12.43 6.33
N MET A 87 14.91 -12.70 6.58
CA MET A 87 15.77 -11.90 7.45
C MET A 87 16.63 -10.93 6.65
N ASP A 88 17.09 -11.34 5.48
CA ASP A 88 17.96 -10.55 4.61
C ASP A 88 17.89 -11.05 3.17
N ILE A 89 18.25 -10.18 2.23
CA ILE A 89 18.43 -10.52 0.82
C ILE A 89 19.68 -9.82 0.32
N SER A 90 20.64 -10.55 -0.17
CA SER A 90 21.86 -9.97 -0.74
C SER A 90 21.63 -9.39 -2.13
N SER A 91 22.55 -8.52 -2.58
CA SER A 91 22.55 -7.99 -3.96
C SER A 91 22.71 -9.08 -5.03
N GLN A 92 23.23 -10.27 -4.68
CA GLN A 92 23.28 -11.45 -5.55
C GLN A 92 21.97 -12.26 -5.52
N LYS A 93 20.93 -11.76 -4.87
CA LYS A 93 19.63 -12.44 -4.73
C LYS A 93 19.69 -13.74 -3.94
N ILE A 94 20.59 -13.82 -2.94
CA ILE A 94 20.55 -14.85 -1.92
C ILE A 94 19.59 -14.40 -0.85
N VAL A 95 18.51 -15.14 -0.66
CA VAL A 95 17.47 -14.89 0.34
C VAL A 95 17.78 -15.69 1.58
N THR A 96 18.05 -15.03 2.71
CA THR A 96 18.22 -15.65 4.01
C THR A 96 16.89 -15.65 4.75
N ALA A 97 16.38 -16.82 5.08
CA ALA A 97 15.10 -17.00 5.75
C ALA A 97 15.21 -17.92 6.95
N MET A 98 14.22 -17.83 7.85
CA MET A 98 14.17 -18.62 9.07
C MET A 98 12.75 -19.13 9.33
N ASN A 99 12.64 -20.40 9.75
CA ASN A 99 11.43 -20.97 10.31
C ASN A 99 11.76 -21.98 11.43
N ARG A 100 10.72 -22.55 12.07
CA ARG A 100 10.92 -23.50 13.17
C ARG A 100 11.44 -24.87 12.75
N GLU A 101 11.13 -25.27 11.50
CA GLU A 101 11.40 -26.61 11.01
C GLU A 101 12.84 -26.73 10.46
N GLU A 102 13.27 -25.71 9.72
CA GLU A 102 14.56 -25.72 9.00
C GLU A 102 15.63 -24.86 9.70
N GLY A 103 15.26 -24.06 10.70
CA GLY A 103 16.13 -23.06 11.31
C GLY A 103 16.45 -21.94 10.33
N LEU A 104 17.69 -21.45 10.32
CA LEU A 104 18.19 -20.47 9.36
C LEU A 104 18.67 -21.19 8.09
N PHE A 105 18.21 -20.73 6.94
CA PHE A 105 18.58 -21.31 5.63
C PHE A 105 18.67 -20.25 4.55
N GLU A 106 19.34 -20.58 3.46
CA GLU A 106 19.55 -19.72 2.31
C GLU A 106 18.94 -20.30 1.04
N ILE A 107 18.44 -19.42 0.18
CA ILE A 107 17.82 -19.72 -1.11
C ILE A 107 18.47 -18.83 -2.17
N GLN A 108 18.95 -19.41 -3.26
CA GLN A 108 19.39 -18.65 -4.43
C GLN A 108 18.19 -18.39 -5.35
N ALA A 109 17.92 -17.14 -5.67
CA ALA A 109 16.92 -16.76 -6.66
C ALA A 109 17.58 -16.21 -7.94
N LYS A 110 16.95 -16.47 -9.12
CA LYS A 110 17.29 -15.73 -10.35
C LYS A 110 16.63 -14.37 -10.36
N ALA A 111 15.36 -14.31 -9.91
CA ALA A 111 14.63 -13.05 -9.69
C ALA A 111 13.95 -13.04 -8.32
N VAL A 112 13.78 -11.85 -7.75
CA VAL A 112 13.08 -11.62 -6.48
C VAL A 112 11.94 -10.66 -6.73
N VAL A 113 10.75 -10.96 -6.18
CA VAL A 113 9.60 -10.04 -6.16
C VAL A 113 9.34 -9.61 -4.72
N LEU A 114 9.54 -8.33 -4.45
CA LEU A 114 9.28 -7.70 -3.16
C LEU A 114 7.78 -7.40 -3.05
N ALA A 115 7.07 -8.10 -2.16
CA ALA A 115 5.62 -8.00 -1.96
C ALA A 115 5.25 -7.96 -0.45
N MET A 116 6.15 -7.40 0.40
CA MET A 116 6.05 -7.41 1.85
C MET A 116 4.95 -6.49 2.41
N GLY A 117 4.31 -5.68 1.56
CA GLY A 117 3.24 -4.79 1.97
C GLY A 117 3.71 -3.58 2.78
N CYS A 118 2.91 -3.19 3.76
CA CYS A 118 3.16 -2.02 4.61
C CYS A 118 2.76 -2.31 6.06
N ARG A 119 3.21 -1.48 6.98
CA ARG A 119 2.78 -1.44 8.37
C ARG A 119 2.17 -0.10 8.74
N GLU A 120 1.36 -0.08 9.75
CA GLU A 120 0.79 1.16 10.29
C GLU A 120 1.82 1.96 11.08
N ARG A 121 1.71 3.27 11.01
CA ARG A 121 2.50 4.18 11.85
C ARG A 121 2.09 4.02 13.31
N SER A 122 3.07 3.71 14.16
CA SER A 122 2.85 3.49 15.60
C SER A 122 2.73 4.81 16.38
N ARG A 123 2.19 4.73 17.59
CA ARG A 123 2.16 5.85 18.55
C ARG A 123 3.54 6.48 18.77
N GLY A 124 4.58 5.67 18.83
CA GLY A 124 5.96 6.16 19.04
C GLY A 124 6.43 7.11 17.96
N ALA A 125 5.97 6.92 16.72
CA ALA A 125 6.30 7.78 15.58
C ALA A 125 5.55 9.12 15.60
N LEU A 126 4.46 9.25 16.37
CA LEU A 126 3.64 10.46 16.46
C LEU A 126 4.08 11.42 17.55
N ASN A 127 4.90 10.94 18.51
CA ASN A 127 5.32 11.73 19.67
C ASN A 127 4.19 12.41 20.45
N ILE A 128 3.01 11.77 20.56
CA ILE A 128 1.88 12.31 21.31
C ILE A 128 2.29 12.45 22.78
N PRO A 129 2.13 13.63 23.40
CA PRO A 129 2.40 13.85 24.81
C PRO A 129 1.57 12.95 25.75
N GLY A 130 1.98 12.85 27.00
CA GLY A 130 1.29 12.09 28.03
C GLY A 130 1.86 10.70 28.27
N TYR A 131 1.06 9.87 28.95
CA TYR A 131 1.48 8.53 29.35
C TYR A 131 1.48 7.53 28.19
N ARG A 132 2.00 6.32 28.46
CA ARG A 132 2.05 5.19 27.49
C ARG A 132 1.35 3.95 28.06
N PRO A 133 0.06 4.04 28.39
CA PRO A 133 -0.69 2.95 28.97
C PRO A 133 -1.01 1.87 27.93
N ALA A 134 -1.50 0.72 28.40
CA ALA A 134 -2.26 -0.21 27.56
C ALA A 134 -3.54 0.46 27.04
N GLY A 135 -4.12 -0.07 25.94
CA GLY A 135 -5.34 0.47 25.33
C GLY A 135 -5.10 1.38 24.12
N ILE A 136 -3.83 1.56 23.71
CA ILE A 136 -3.49 2.30 22.48
C ILE A 136 -3.03 1.30 21.42
N PHE A 137 -3.78 1.23 20.33
CA PHE A 137 -3.53 0.29 19.22
C PHE A 137 -3.51 1.03 17.89
N SER A 138 -2.80 0.50 16.90
CA SER A 138 -3.10 0.86 15.52
C SER A 138 -4.45 0.26 15.12
N ALA A 139 -5.14 0.88 14.17
CA ALA A 139 -6.47 0.43 13.75
C ALA A 139 -6.45 -0.98 13.18
N GLY A 140 -5.41 -1.35 12.40
CA GLY A 140 -5.24 -2.70 11.86
C GLY A 140 -4.90 -3.74 12.93
N THR A 141 -4.16 -3.37 13.99
CA THR A 141 -3.96 -4.27 15.15
C THR A 141 -5.29 -4.53 15.85
N ALA A 142 -6.10 -3.50 16.08
CA ALA A 142 -7.44 -3.68 16.64
C ALA A 142 -8.34 -4.53 15.72
N GLN A 143 -8.24 -4.34 14.41
CA GLN A 143 -8.96 -5.15 13.43
C GLN A 143 -8.58 -6.64 13.53
N ARG A 144 -7.29 -6.96 13.66
CA ARG A 144 -6.84 -8.34 13.88
C ARG A 144 -7.38 -8.92 15.18
N LEU A 145 -7.28 -8.16 16.29
CA LEU A 145 -7.80 -8.60 17.58
C LEU A 145 -9.28 -8.95 17.51
N VAL A 146 -10.10 -8.10 16.90
CA VAL A 146 -11.55 -8.30 16.80
C VAL A 146 -11.89 -9.41 15.81
N ASN A 147 -11.34 -9.35 14.59
CA ASN A 147 -11.81 -10.17 13.47
C ASN A 147 -11.14 -11.56 13.40
N ILE A 148 -9.93 -11.72 13.93
CA ILE A 148 -9.18 -12.98 13.88
C ILE A 148 -9.08 -13.63 15.25
N GLU A 149 -8.75 -12.84 16.28
CA GLU A 149 -8.44 -13.39 17.62
C GLU A 149 -9.69 -13.40 18.54
N GLY A 150 -10.77 -12.70 18.17
CA GLY A 150 -12.03 -12.63 18.95
C GLY A 150 -11.92 -11.80 20.24
N TYR A 151 -10.98 -10.87 20.32
CA TYR A 151 -10.77 -10.01 21.48
C TYR A 151 -11.26 -8.59 21.24
N MET A 152 -11.98 -8.01 22.20
CA MET A 152 -12.35 -6.60 22.20
C MET A 152 -11.23 -5.75 22.80
N PRO A 153 -10.66 -4.79 22.05
CA PRO A 153 -9.62 -3.87 22.55
C PRO A 153 -10.09 -3.02 23.73
N GLY A 154 -11.36 -2.63 23.73
CA GLY A 154 -12.01 -1.88 24.79
C GLY A 154 -13.46 -1.53 24.45
N LYS A 155 -14.09 -0.70 25.33
CA LYS A 155 -15.53 -0.39 25.27
C LYS A 155 -15.82 1.05 24.91
N GLU A 156 -14.97 1.98 25.28
CA GLU A 156 -15.09 3.41 24.97
C GLU A 156 -13.89 3.83 24.11
N VAL A 157 -14.16 4.17 22.86
CA VAL A 157 -13.15 4.29 21.82
C VAL A 157 -13.06 5.70 21.28
N VAL A 158 -11.85 6.23 21.17
CA VAL A 158 -11.51 7.40 20.34
C VAL A 158 -10.62 6.93 19.21
N ILE A 159 -10.81 7.47 18.02
CA ILE A 159 -10.01 7.12 16.84
C ILE A 159 -9.29 8.37 16.36
N LEU A 160 -7.99 8.29 16.15
CA LEU A 160 -7.17 9.33 15.53
C LEU A 160 -6.82 8.92 14.10
N GLY A 161 -7.24 9.72 13.14
CA GLY A 161 -7.09 9.50 11.71
C GLY A 161 -8.36 8.94 11.07
N SER A 162 -8.77 9.54 9.96
CA SER A 162 -9.96 9.19 9.17
C SER A 162 -9.63 8.48 7.86
N GLY A 163 -8.51 7.77 7.80
CA GLY A 163 -8.22 6.82 6.72
C GLY A 163 -9.21 5.63 6.76
N ASP A 164 -9.34 4.89 5.65
CA ASP A 164 -10.34 3.83 5.52
C ASP A 164 -10.33 2.81 6.66
N ILE A 165 -9.14 2.40 7.13
CA ILE A 165 -9.03 1.45 8.25
C ILE A 165 -9.66 2.04 9.53
N GLY A 166 -9.43 3.33 9.81
CA GLY A 166 -10.01 4.02 10.96
C GLY A 166 -11.54 4.10 10.89
N LEU A 167 -12.07 4.44 9.71
CA LEU A 167 -13.52 4.50 9.45
C LEU A 167 -14.17 3.12 9.59
N ILE A 168 -13.60 2.11 8.95
CA ILE A 168 -14.06 0.73 9.01
C ILE A 168 -14.05 0.21 10.46
N MET A 169 -13.00 0.54 11.23
CA MET A 169 -12.92 0.15 12.63
C MET A 169 -13.89 0.92 13.52
N ALA A 170 -14.23 2.17 13.20
CA ALA A 170 -15.30 2.89 13.91
C ALA A 170 -16.63 2.12 13.82
N ARG A 171 -17.01 1.72 12.61
CA ARG A 171 -18.19 0.88 12.38
C ARG A 171 -18.05 -0.49 13.07
N ARG A 172 -16.92 -1.17 12.89
CA ARG A 172 -16.70 -2.52 13.40
C ARG A 172 -16.78 -2.57 14.92
N MET A 173 -16.10 -1.67 15.62
CA MET A 173 -16.15 -1.58 17.09
C MET A 173 -17.57 -1.30 17.60
N THR A 174 -18.32 -0.44 16.88
CA THR A 174 -19.71 -0.15 17.22
C THR A 174 -20.61 -1.38 17.07
N LEU A 175 -20.44 -2.16 16.00
CA LEU A 175 -21.19 -3.40 15.78
C LEU A 175 -20.91 -4.47 16.84
N GLU A 176 -19.68 -4.47 17.41
CA GLU A 176 -19.30 -5.35 18.52
C GLU A 176 -19.68 -4.80 19.91
N GLY A 177 -20.43 -3.69 19.95
CA GLY A 177 -20.98 -3.15 21.18
C GLY A 177 -20.10 -2.13 21.91
N ALA A 178 -18.99 -1.67 21.30
CA ALA A 178 -18.23 -0.55 21.84
C ALA A 178 -18.91 0.79 21.49
N LYS A 179 -18.65 1.81 22.31
CA LYS A 179 -19.06 3.19 22.05
C LYS A 179 -17.91 3.95 21.44
N VAL A 180 -17.96 4.20 20.13
CA VAL A 180 -17.02 5.10 19.47
C VAL A 180 -17.49 6.53 19.68
N LYS A 181 -16.69 7.31 20.39
CA LYS A 181 -17.05 8.69 20.81
C LYS A 181 -16.81 9.73 19.74
N VAL A 182 -15.71 9.58 19.01
CA VAL A 182 -15.28 10.53 17.99
C VAL A 182 -14.19 9.92 17.11
N VAL A 183 -14.17 10.33 15.84
CA VAL A 183 -13.01 10.19 14.94
C VAL A 183 -12.41 11.58 14.76
N ALA A 184 -11.15 11.76 15.10
CA ALA A 184 -10.40 13.01 14.92
C ALA A 184 -9.45 12.89 13.73
N GLU A 185 -9.40 13.92 12.89
CA GLU A 185 -8.54 13.98 11.71
C GLU A 185 -7.69 15.26 11.73
N LEU A 186 -6.39 15.10 11.59
CA LEU A 186 -5.45 16.22 11.58
C LEU A 186 -5.69 17.17 10.40
N MET A 187 -6.03 16.60 9.23
CA MET A 187 -6.26 17.37 8.01
C MET A 187 -7.65 18.04 7.99
N PRO A 188 -7.85 19.12 7.22
CA PRO A 188 -9.17 19.73 7.04
C PRO A 188 -10.11 18.91 6.13
N TYR A 189 -9.74 17.69 5.79
CA TYR A 189 -10.49 16.72 4.99
C TYR A 189 -10.20 15.30 5.46
N SER A 190 -11.15 14.38 5.24
CA SER A 190 -10.94 12.95 5.51
C SER A 190 -10.02 12.32 4.47
N GLY A 191 -9.12 11.44 4.92
CA GLY A 191 -8.26 10.64 4.06
C GLY A 191 -8.90 9.37 3.52
N GLY A 192 -10.09 8.99 4.02
CA GLY A 192 -10.82 7.80 3.58
C GLY A 192 -11.81 8.07 2.45
N LEU A 193 -12.26 7.00 1.80
CA LEU A 193 -13.25 7.07 0.72
C LEU A 193 -14.59 7.65 1.23
N LYS A 194 -15.22 8.50 0.43
CA LYS A 194 -16.49 9.15 0.79
C LYS A 194 -17.58 8.16 1.20
N ARG A 195 -17.68 7.00 0.53
CA ARG A 195 -18.63 5.95 0.92
C ARG A 195 -18.40 5.43 2.34
N ASN A 196 -17.13 5.34 2.76
CA ASN A 196 -16.79 4.85 4.10
C ASN A 196 -17.12 5.90 5.18
N ILE A 197 -17.06 7.20 4.88
CA ILE A 197 -17.53 8.25 5.79
C ILE A 197 -19.02 8.02 6.07
N VAL A 198 -19.84 7.89 5.02
CA VAL A 198 -21.28 7.68 5.15
C VAL A 198 -21.58 6.37 5.90
N GLN A 199 -21.08 5.25 5.39
CA GLN A 199 -21.43 3.92 5.90
C GLN A 199 -20.81 3.57 7.26
N CYS A 200 -19.74 4.25 7.67
CA CYS A 200 -19.05 3.93 8.91
C CYS A 200 -19.24 4.98 10.01
N LEU A 201 -19.55 6.23 9.66
CA LEU A 201 -19.75 7.30 10.64
C LEU A 201 -21.17 7.83 10.64
N ASP A 202 -21.67 8.32 9.49
CA ASP A 202 -22.97 8.99 9.42
C ASP A 202 -24.11 8.03 9.80
N ASP A 203 -24.11 6.81 9.28
CA ASP A 203 -25.10 5.76 9.58
C ASP A 203 -25.13 5.36 11.07
N TYR A 204 -24.06 5.62 11.81
CA TYR A 204 -23.91 5.28 13.24
C TYR A 204 -23.91 6.51 14.15
N GLY A 205 -24.04 7.72 13.59
CA GLY A 205 -24.01 8.96 14.35
C GLY A 205 -22.67 9.23 15.05
N ILE A 206 -21.56 8.73 14.48
CA ILE A 206 -20.22 8.94 15.03
C ILE A 206 -19.67 10.27 14.52
N PRO A 207 -19.32 11.23 15.40
CA PRO A 207 -18.83 12.53 14.98
C PRO A 207 -17.44 12.45 14.36
N LEU A 208 -17.24 13.14 13.23
CA LEU A 208 -15.94 13.37 12.59
C LEU A 208 -15.48 14.79 12.88
N LYS A 209 -14.32 14.96 13.53
CA LYS A 209 -13.68 16.24 13.81
C LYS A 209 -12.46 16.42 12.91
N LEU A 210 -12.60 17.24 11.88
CA LEU A 210 -11.51 17.64 11.00
C LEU A 210 -10.66 18.74 11.65
N SER A 211 -9.39 18.86 11.25
CA SER A 211 -8.41 19.78 11.85
C SER A 211 -8.27 19.60 13.36
N HIS A 212 -8.27 18.36 13.85
CA HIS A 212 -8.10 18.02 15.26
C HIS A 212 -7.05 16.92 15.43
N THR A 213 -6.34 16.96 16.55
CA THR A 213 -5.37 15.93 16.93
C THR A 213 -5.42 15.63 18.42
N VAL A 214 -4.83 14.50 18.82
CA VAL A 214 -4.63 14.14 20.23
C VAL A 214 -3.40 14.90 20.76
N VAL A 215 -3.59 15.68 21.81
CA VAL A 215 -2.53 16.49 22.45
C VAL A 215 -2.10 15.98 23.81
N ASP A 216 -2.89 15.12 24.46
CA ASP A 216 -2.53 14.49 25.72
C ASP A 216 -3.20 13.12 25.89
N ILE A 217 -2.50 12.23 26.62
CA ILE A 217 -2.95 10.86 26.93
C ILE A 217 -2.93 10.67 28.45
N LYS A 218 -4.08 10.30 29.03
CA LYS A 218 -4.29 10.09 30.45
C LYS A 218 -4.36 8.61 30.81
N GLY A 219 -3.90 8.26 32.02
CA GLY A 219 -3.86 6.88 32.53
C GLY A 219 -2.46 6.27 32.47
N LYS A 220 -2.03 5.63 33.53
CA LYS A 220 -0.67 5.03 33.63
C LYS A 220 -0.62 3.57 33.19
N GLU A 221 -1.49 2.74 33.74
CA GLU A 221 -1.53 1.31 33.43
C GLU A 221 -2.39 1.05 32.18
N ARG A 222 -3.59 1.62 32.16
CA ARG A 222 -4.51 1.60 31.03
C ARG A 222 -4.97 3.03 30.70
N LEU A 223 -5.37 3.22 29.45
CA LEU A 223 -5.93 4.48 28.98
C LEU A 223 -7.22 4.80 29.76
N GLU A 224 -7.30 6.02 30.26
CA GLU A 224 -8.48 6.57 30.97
C GLU A 224 -9.11 7.72 30.20
N GLY A 225 -8.37 8.30 29.25
CA GLY A 225 -8.85 9.38 28.42
C GLY A 225 -7.78 9.99 27.53
N VAL A 226 -8.24 10.81 26.59
CA VAL A 226 -7.40 11.62 25.71
C VAL A 226 -7.94 13.04 25.67
N THR A 227 -7.05 13.98 25.37
CA THR A 227 -7.42 15.37 25.07
C THR A 227 -7.21 15.62 23.60
N LEU A 228 -8.27 16.08 22.89
CA LEU A 228 -8.19 16.56 21.52
C LEU A 228 -8.02 18.08 21.54
N ALA A 229 -7.34 18.63 20.53
CA ALA A 229 -7.33 20.06 20.26
C ALA A 229 -7.46 20.33 18.76
N GLN A 230 -8.04 21.46 18.43
CA GLN A 230 -8.04 21.97 17.06
C GLN A 230 -6.62 22.33 16.63
N VAL A 231 -6.29 22.18 15.37
CA VAL A 231 -5.00 22.56 14.80
C VAL A 231 -5.14 23.68 13.76
N ASP A 232 -4.09 24.48 13.67
CA ASP A 232 -3.95 25.53 12.63
C ASP A 232 -3.56 24.92 11.26
N ASN A 233 -3.40 25.77 10.25
CA ASN A 233 -3.02 25.36 8.89
C ASN A 233 -1.60 24.74 8.79
N HIS A 234 -0.80 24.81 9.87
CA HIS A 234 0.50 24.18 9.98
C HIS A 234 0.47 22.89 10.82
N GLY A 235 -0.73 22.44 11.23
CA GLY A 235 -0.92 21.27 12.07
C GLY A 235 -0.53 21.46 13.55
N LYS A 236 -0.40 22.72 14.02
CA LYS A 236 -0.06 23.01 15.41
C LYS A 236 -1.34 23.17 16.24
N PRO A 237 -1.40 22.54 17.44
CA PRO A 237 -2.55 22.69 18.33
C PRO A 237 -2.79 24.16 18.72
N ILE A 238 -4.07 24.57 18.68
CA ILE A 238 -4.53 25.92 19.06
C ILE A 238 -4.89 25.90 20.55
N PRO A 239 -4.19 26.66 21.41
CA PRO A 239 -4.48 26.71 22.83
C PRO A 239 -5.91 27.22 23.11
N GLY A 240 -6.58 26.61 24.12
CA GLY A 240 -7.96 26.97 24.49
C GLY A 240 -9.04 26.24 23.67
N THR A 241 -8.66 25.31 22.81
CA THR A 241 -9.58 24.46 22.03
C THR A 241 -9.62 23.02 22.53
N GLU A 242 -9.01 22.76 23.68
CA GLU A 242 -8.88 21.42 24.25
C GLU A 242 -10.24 20.84 24.65
N GLU A 243 -10.50 19.62 24.22
CA GLU A 243 -11.67 18.83 24.56
C GLU A 243 -11.25 17.49 25.17
N GLU A 244 -11.77 17.16 26.34
CA GLU A 244 -11.46 15.90 27.04
C GLU A 244 -12.47 14.81 26.67
N TYR A 245 -11.94 13.64 26.36
CA TYR A 245 -12.70 12.42 26.08
C TYR A 245 -12.25 11.32 27.05
N SER A 246 -13.13 10.90 27.98
CA SER A 246 -12.90 9.66 28.71
C SER A 246 -12.98 8.49 27.74
N CYS A 247 -11.99 7.61 27.72
CA CYS A 247 -11.97 6.41 26.88
C CYS A 247 -10.98 5.39 27.44
N ASP A 248 -11.22 4.12 27.18
CA ASP A 248 -10.30 3.02 27.53
C ASP A 248 -9.48 2.54 26.32
N THR A 249 -9.78 3.07 25.14
CA THR A 249 -9.13 2.67 23.90
C THR A 249 -8.93 3.85 22.94
N LEU A 250 -7.69 4.01 22.47
CA LEU A 250 -7.32 4.92 21.39
C LEU A 250 -6.85 4.10 20.17
N LEU A 251 -7.56 4.22 19.05
CA LEU A 251 -7.14 3.63 17.78
C LEU A 251 -6.41 4.67 16.93
N LEU A 252 -5.30 4.27 16.32
CA LEU A 252 -4.47 5.11 15.47
C LEU A 252 -4.61 4.63 14.01
N SER A 253 -5.15 5.49 13.14
CA SER A 253 -5.24 5.29 11.69
C SER A 253 -4.52 6.44 10.97
N VAL A 254 -3.23 6.60 11.26
CA VAL A 254 -2.43 7.80 10.95
C VAL A 254 -1.40 7.58 9.84
N GLY A 255 -1.73 6.71 8.93
CA GLY A 255 -0.95 6.41 7.74
C GLY A 255 -0.17 5.10 7.81
N LEU A 256 0.23 4.66 6.62
CA LEU A 256 0.93 3.41 6.38
C LEU A 256 2.37 3.69 5.97
N ILE A 257 3.27 2.78 6.31
CA ILE A 257 4.70 2.83 5.97
C ILE A 257 5.04 1.56 5.21
N PRO A 258 5.47 1.64 3.93
CA PRO A 258 5.98 0.50 3.18
C PRO A 258 7.11 -0.24 3.90
N GLU A 259 7.05 -1.57 3.94
CA GLU A 259 8.00 -2.45 4.64
C GLU A 259 9.27 -2.65 3.80
N ASN A 260 10.22 -1.71 3.92
CA ASN A 260 11.40 -1.65 3.06
C ASN A 260 12.75 -1.74 3.77
N GLU A 261 12.80 -2.29 4.97
CA GLU A 261 14.06 -2.49 5.69
C GLU A 261 14.99 -3.43 4.91
N ILE A 262 14.46 -4.57 4.44
CA ILE A 262 15.20 -5.53 3.61
C ILE A 262 15.60 -4.91 2.27
N SER A 263 14.69 -4.17 1.61
CA SER A 263 14.98 -3.51 0.34
C SER A 263 16.15 -2.53 0.46
N ARG A 264 16.21 -1.75 1.55
CA ARG A 264 17.33 -0.84 1.83
C ARG A 264 18.63 -1.59 2.10
N GLY A 265 18.56 -2.71 2.86
CA GLY A 265 19.70 -3.59 3.13
C GLY A 265 20.33 -4.14 1.86
N MET A 266 19.51 -4.47 0.85
CA MET A 266 19.97 -4.89 -0.47
C MET A 266 20.66 -3.81 -1.30
N GLY A 267 20.44 -2.53 -1.00
CA GLY A 267 20.87 -1.39 -1.83
C GLY A 267 19.86 -0.98 -2.89
N VAL A 268 18.57 -1.23 -2.67
CA VAL A 268 17.49 -0.74 -3.53
C VAL A 268 17.31 0.77 -3.35
N ASP A 269 17.27 1.50 -4.44
CA ASP A 269 17.01 2.94 -4.44
C ASP A 269 15.57 3.25 -4.04
N MET A 270 15.42 4.12 -3.03
CA MET A 270 14.12 4.45 -2.46
C MET A 270 13.59 5.81 -2.96
N ASN A 271 12.30 5.86 -3.18
CA ASN A 271 11.60 7.13 -3.42
C ASN A 271 11.30 7.80 -2.07
N PRO A 272 11.78 9.04 -1.83
CA PRO A 272 11.62 9.71 -0.54
C PRO A 272 10.16 10.09 -0.23
N VAL A 273 9.29 10.17 -1.23
CA VAL A 273 7.89 10.54 -1.07
C VAL A 273 7.03 9.33 -0.71
N THR A 274 7.18 8.23 -1.44
CA THR A 274 6.41 7.00 -1.18
C THR A 274 7.03 6.14 -0.09
N SER A 275 8.33 6.31 0.20
CA SER A 275 9.15 5.38 1.01
C SER A 275 9.22 3.95 0.43
N GLY A 276 8.81 3.77 -0.82
CA GLY A 276 8.94 2.53 -1.59
C GLY A 276 10.11 2.56 -2.57
N PRO A 277 10.44 1.43 -3.21
CA PRO A 277 11.45 1.35 -4.25
C PRO A 277 11.18 2.30 -5.42
N LYS A 278 12.24 2.82 -6.04
CA LYS A 278 12.15 3.40 -7.39
C LYS A 278 12.12 2.25 -8.39
N VAL A 279 11.17 2.30 -9.31
CA VAL A 279 11.00 1.26 -10.33
C VAL A 279 10.83 1.86 -11.73
N ASN A 280 11.18 1.06 -12.73
CA ASN A 280 10.96 1.33 -14.14
C ASN A 280 9.59 0.79 -14.62
N GLU A 281 9.32 0.85 -15.92
CA GLU A 281 8.07 0.36 -16.56
C GLU A 281 7.79 -1.12 -16.31
N SER A 282 8.82 -1.91 -16.03
CA SER A 282 8.71 -3.34 -15.74
C SER A 282 8.50 -3.62 -14.24
N LEU A 283 8.37 -2.59 -13.41
CA LEU A 283 8.36 -2.65 -11.94
C LEU A 283 9.68 -3.23 -11.38
N GLU A 284 10.76 -3.19 -12.16
CA GLU A 284 12.11 -3.56 -11.75
C GLU A 284 12.80 -2.39 -11.07
N THR A 285 13.54 -2.67 -10.02
CA THR A 285 14.32 -1.69 -9.23
C THR A 285 15.65 -1.37 -9.93
N ASN A 286 16.52 -0.58 -9.27
CA ASN A 286 17.91 -0.40 -9.69
C ASN A 286 18.75 -1.69 -9.63
N LEU A 287 18.28 -2.73 -8.93
CA LEU A 287 18.94 -4.05 -8.88
C LEU A 287 18.31 -4.98 -9.91
N GLU A 288 19.15 -5.46 -10.83
CA GLU A 288 18.74 -6.36 -11.91
C GLU A 288 18.07 -7.63 -11.38
N GLY A 289 16.86 -7.93 -11.88
CA GLY A 289 16.05 -9.09 -11.47
C GLY A 289 15.39 -8.92 -10.11
N VAL A 290 15.30 -7.70 -9.57
CA VAL A 290 14.58 -7.38 -8.34
C VAL A 290 13.40 -6.48 -8.66
N PHE A 291 12.19 -6.98 -8.45
CA PHE A 291 10.92 -6.32 -8.75
C PHE A 291 10.20 -5.95 -7.46
N ALA A 292 9.36 -4.91 -7.50
CA ALA A 292 8.55 -4.51 -6.36
C ALA A 292 7.10 -4.22 -6.79
N CYS A 293 6.11 -4.62 -5.97
CA CYS A 293 4.70 -4.41 -6.26
C CYS A 293 3.84 -4.34 -5.00
N GLY A 294 2.69 -3.71 -5.12
CA GLY A 294 1.74 -3.52 -4.01
C GLY A 294 2.23 -2.51 -2.99
N ASN A 295 1.75 -2.63 -1.74
CA ASN A 295 1.96 -1.60 -0.72
C ASN A 295 3.42 -1.43 -0.26
N VAL A 296 4.32 -2.34 -0.58
CA VAL A 296 5.77 -2.14 -0.38
C VAL A 296 6.33 -1.11 -1.35
N LEU A 297 5.74 -0.97 -2.55
CA LEU A 297 6.12 -0.01 -3.59
C LEU A 297 5.48 1.35 -3.35
N HIS A 298 4.17 1.40 -3.26
CA HIS A 298 3.38 2.55 -2.84
C HIS A 298 2.01 2.09 -2.31
N VAL A 299 1.44 2.84 -1.37
CA VAL A 299 0.18 2.43 -0.73
C VAL A 299 -0.99 2.63 -1.70
N HIS A 300 -1.75 1.57 -1.97
CA HIS A 300 -2.94 1.57 -2.82
C HIS A 300 -4.23 1.73 -2.00
N ASP A 301 -5.28 2.23 -2.66
CA ASP A 301 -6.62 2.35 -2.08
C ASP A 301 -7.45 1.08 -2.29
N LEU A 302 -7.23 0.39 -3.41
CA LEU A 302 -7.98 -0.81 -3.79
C LEU A 302 -7.03 -1.99 -4.01
N VAL A 303 -7.40 -3.14 -3.44
CA VAL A 303 -6.63 -4.39 -3.63
C VAL A 303 -6.63 -4.87 -5.08
N ASP A 304 -7.67 -4.54 -5.83
CA ASP A 304 -7.74 -4.84 -7.27
C ASP A 304 -6.55 -4.25 -8.03
N PHE A 305 -6.17 -3.01 -7.72
CA PHE A 305 -5.00 -2.35 -8.33
C PHE A 305 -3.68 -2.93 -7.82
N VAL A 306 -3.64 -3.38 -6.55
CA VAL A 306 -2.49 -4.15 -6.02
C VAL A 306 -2.28 -5.41 -6.84
N SER A 307 -3.34 -6.17 -7.10
CA SER A 307 -3.24 -7.43 -7.84
C SER A 307 -2.92 -7.22 -9.32
N GLU A 308 -3.45 -6.16 -9.95
CA GLU A 308 -3.12 -5.79 -11.33
C GLU A 308 -1.63 -5.45 -11.48
N GLU A 309 -1.12 -4.58 -10.61
CA GLU A 309 0.29 -4.19 -10.58
C GLU A 309 1.20 -5.39 -10.30
N ALA A 310 0.85 -6.20 -9.32
CA ALA A 310 1.61 -7.38 -8.95
C ALA A 310 1.62 -8.45 -10.07
N ALA A 311 0.51 -8.61 -10.79
CA ALA A 311 0.47 -9.47 -11.96
C ALA A 311 1.43 -8.99 -13.06
N ALA A 312 1.57 -7.68 -13.25
CA ALA A 312 2.57 -7.11 -14.17
C ALA A 312 3.99 -7.40 -13.69
N ALA A 313 4.29 -7.21 -12.39
CA ALA A 313 5.59 -7.55 -11.81
C ALA A 313 5.92 -9.03 -11.99
N GLY A 314 4.96 -9.93 -11.78
CA GLY A 314 5.13 -11.37 -11.98
C GLY A 314 5.44 -11.74 -13.44
N ARG A 315 4.72 -11.14 -14.40
CA ARG A 315 5.00 -11.33 -15.85
C ARG A 315 6.40 -10.84 -16.21
N ASN A 316 6.79 -9.68 -15.70
CA ASN A 316 8.09 -9.09 -15.99
C ASN A 316 9.24 -9.90 -15.36
N ALA A 317 9.07 -10.39 -14.12
CA ALA A 317 10.02 -11.31 -13.50
C ALA A 317 10.17 -12.62 -14.30
N ALA A 318 9.06 -13.16 -14.80
CA ALA A 318 9.09 -14.35 -15.66
C ALA A 318 9.80 -14.07 -17.00
N ARG A 319 9.57 -12.92 -17.61
CA ARG A 319 10.27 -12.48 -18.82
C ARG A 319 11.77 -12.37 -18.59
N TYR A 320 12.17 -11.72 -17.48
CA TYR A 320 13.56 -11.59 -17.07
C TYR A 320 14.26 -12.95 -16.92
N VAL A 321 13.64 -13.90 -16.22
CA VAL A 321 14.19 -15.23 -15.99
C VAL A 321 14.37 -16.02 -17.30
N LYS A 322 13.40 -15.90 -18.22
CA LYS A 322 13.43 -16.60 -19.52
C LYS A 322 14.45 -16.01 -20.50
N ALA A 323 14.61 -14.69 -20.50
CA ALA A 323 15.53 -14.01 -21.41
C ALA A 323 17.00 -14.26 -21.05
N GLY A 324 17.31 -14.60 -19.79
CA GLY A 324 18.68 -14.76 -19.31
C GLY A 324 19.49 -13.46 -19.39
N LYS A 325 20.82 -13.59 -19.35
CA LYS A 325 21.74 -12.42 -19.34
C LYS A 325 21.87 -11.68 -20.69
N GLU A 326 21.20 -12.14 -21.74
CA GLU A 326 21.42 -11.64 -23.12
C GLU A 326 20.57 -10.43 -23.50
N GLN A 327 19.57 -10.02 -22.67
CA GLN A 327 18.67 -8.94 -23.03
C GLN A 327 18.98 -7.63 -22.28
N LYS A 328 20.16 -7.05 -22.50
CA LYS A 328 20.31 -5.59 -22.37
C LYS A 328 19.92 -4.97 -23.71
N SER A 329 18.63 -4.78 -23.95
CA SER A 329 18.22 -3.96 -25.11
C SER A 329 18.59 -2.50 -24.80
N GLU A 330 19.40 -1.93 -25.67
CA GLU A 330 19.71 -0.51 -25.71
C GLU A 330 18.43 0.26 -26.07
N GLY A 331 17.66 0.67 -25.06
CA GLY A 331 16.50 1.51 -25.24
C GLY A 331 16.70 2.85 -24.51
N LYS A 332 16.11 3.90 -25.04
CA LYS A 332 16.13 5.21 -24.41
C LYS A 332 15.25 5.21 -23.16
N ILE A 333 15.81 5.65 -22.04
CA ILE A 333 15.07 5.83 -20.80
C ILE A 333 14.45 7.23 -20.79
N ILE A 334 13.13 7.28 -20.67
CA ILE A 334 12.35 8.51 -20.58
C ILE A 334 11.96 8.69 -19.10
N GLN A 335 12.22 9.89 -18.55
CA GLN A 335 11.84 10.21 -17.17
C GLN A 335 10.35 10.54 -17.07
N ILE A 336 9.70 10.13 -15.98
CA ILE A 336 8.31 10.50 -15.68
C ILE A 336 8.34 11.40 -14.44
N ASN A 337 8.14 12.71 -14.66
CA ASN A 337 8.34 13.75 -13.67
C ASN A 337 6.99 14.21 -13.07
N PRO A 338 6.79 14.10 -11.76
CA PRO A 338 5.67 14.73 -11.07
C PRO A 338 5.97 16.21 -10.82
N VAL A 339 5.06 17.11 -11.20
CA VAL A 339 5.15 18.55 -10.91
C VAL A 339 3.75 19.10 -10.57
N ASP A 340 3.67 20.36 -10.16
CA ASP A 340 2.45 21.16 -10.03
C ASP A 340 1.23 20.37 -9.49
N GLY A 341 1.29 20.01 -8.22
CA GLY A 341 0.21 19.31 -7.52
C GLY A 341 0.34 17.79 -7.50
N VAL A 342 1.15 17.17 -8.35
CA VAL A 342 1.47 15.73 -8.32
C VAL A 342 2.65 15.47 -7.39
N ARG A 343 2.49 14.56 -6.41
CA ARG A 343 3.54 14.30 -5.40
C ARG A 343 4.60 13.32 -5.86
N TYR A 344 4.23 12.31 -6.61
CA TYR A 344 5.11 11.25 -7.11
C TYR A 344 4.43 10.53 -8.28
N THR A 345 5.20 9.80 -9.07
CA THR A 345 4.73 8.87 -10.10
C THR A 345 5.36 7.49 -9.90
N VAL A 346 4.58 6.45 -10.19
CA VAL A 346 5.03 5.04 -10.23
C VAL A 346 4.51 4.43 -11.53
N PRO A 347 5.40 3.96 -12.41
CA PRO A 347 6.87 4.03 -12.35
C PRO A 347 7.43 5.45 -12.53
N GLY A 348 8.72 5.63 -12.21
CA GLY A 348 9.44 6.89 -12.38
C GLY A 348 10.13 7.04 -13.72
N THR A 349 10.26 5.96 -14.50
CA THR A 349 10.90 5.92 -15.81
C THR A 349 10.18 4.96 -16.75
N VAL A 350 10.36 5.14 -18.06
CA VAL A 350 9.90 4.20 -19.07
C VAL A 350 10.94 4.03 -20.18
N ASN A 351 11.19 2.76 -20.52
CA ASN A 351 11.86 2.35 -21.73
C ASN A 351 10.84 1.72 -22.68
N VAL A 352 10.53 2.41 -23.79
CA VAL A 352 9.49 1.99 -24.74
C VAL A 352 9.76 0.60 -25.33
N SER A 353 11.04 0.21 -25.45
CA SER A 353 11.42 -1.10 -25.97
C SER A 353 11.00 -2.26 -25.06
N HIS A 354 10.93 -2.01 -23.74
CA HIS A 354 10.65 -3.03 -22.73
C HIS A 354 9.20 -3.04 -22.24
N MET A 355 8.48 -1.94 -22.43
CA MET A 355 7.10 -1.85 -21.95
C MET A 355 6.15 -2.81 -22.68
N ASP A 356 5.10 -3.22 -22.02
CA ASP A 356 3.94 -3.87 -22.61
C ASP A 356 3.17 -2.85 -23.51
N GLU A 357 2.07 -3.28 -24.14
CA GLU A 357 1.24 -2.40 -25.00
C GLU A 357 0.75 -1.14 -24.26
N ASN A 358 0.54 -1.26 -22.94
CA ASN A 358 0.07 -0.18 -22.10
C ASN A 358 0.90 -0.11 -20.82
N LEU A 359 1.25 1.12 -20.40
CA LEU A 359 1.84 1.42 -19.10
C LEU A 359 0.86 2.27 -18.30
N THR A 360 0.47 1.80 -17.14
CA THR A 360 -0.30 2.58 -16.17
C THR A 360 0.67 3.31 -15.25
N VAL A 361 0.64 4.64 -15.29
CA VAL A 361 1.40 5.49 -14.37
C VAL A 361 0.45 5.95 -13.27
N ARG A 362 0.71 5.52 -12.03
CA ARG A 362 -0.09 5.87 -10.85
C ARG A 362 0.57 6.99 -10.06
N PHE A 363 -0.25 7.83 -9.45
CA PHE A 363 0.22 8.97 -8.66
C PHE A 363 -0.81 9.44 -7.64
N ARG A 364 -0.37 10.26 -6.68
CA ARG A 364 -1.25 11.01 -5.77
C ARG A 364 -0.98 12.49 -5.86
N VAL A 365 -2.01 13.27 -5.55
CA VAL A 365 -1.93 14.73 -5.48
C VAL A 365 -1.55 15.21 -4.08
N GLY A 366 -1.06 16.45 -3.98
CA GLY A 366 -0.63 17.06 -2.72
C GLY A 366 -1.74 17.76 -1.93
N SER A 367 -2.83 18.13 -2.60
CA SER A 367 -3.96 18.86 -2.05
C SER A 367 -5.26 18.43 -2.73
N VAL A 368 -6.39 18.89 -2.22
CA VAL A 368 -7.68 18.72 -2.90
C VAL A 368 -7.80 19.78 -4.00
N TYR A 369 -8.03 19.31 -5.24
CA TYR A 369 -8.29 20.16 -6.40
C TYR A 369 -9.68 19.90 -6.93
N THR A 370 -10.42 20.98 -7.20
CA THR A 370 -11.79 20.93 -7.76
C THR A 370 -11.80 21.54 -9.16
N ASN A 371 -12.63 20.99 -10.06
CA ASN A 371 -12.73 21.45 -11.45
C ASN A 371 -11.37 21.57 -12.13
N CYS A 372 -10.53 20.58 -11.98
CA CYS A 372 -9.18 20.54 -12.49
C CYS A 372 -9.01 19.58 -13.68
N CYS A 373 -7.81 19.58 -14.25
CA CYS A 373 -7.40 18.65 -15.27
C CYS A 373 -6.14 17.91 -14.87
N ILE A 374 -6.10 16.61 -15.08
CA ILE A 374 -4.87 15.81 -15.07
C ILE A 374 -4.27 15.93 -16.47
N SER A 375 -3.04 16.44 -16.55
CA SER A 375 -2.34 16.65 -17.81
C SER A 375 -1.01 15.93 -17.84
N ALA A 376 -0.66 15.36 -19.00
CA ALA A 376 0.67 14.86 -19.27
C ALA A 376 1.26 15.57 -20.48
N TYR A 377 2.49 16.03 -20.31
CA TYR A 377 3.28 16.70 -21.34
C TYR A 377 4.41 15.77 -21.78
N PHE A 378 4.61 15.69 -23.07
CA PHE A 378 5.74 15.03 -23.69
C PHE A 378 6.73 16.14 -24.08
N ASP A 379 7.81 16.27 -23.31
CA ASP A 379 8.65 17.45 -23.25
C ASP A 379 7.80 18.73 -23.06
N ASN A 380 7.57 19.52 -24.10
CA ASN A 380 6.77 20.75 -24.04
C ASN A 380 5.36 20.62 -24.66
N GLU A 381 5.00 19.49 -25.24
CA GLU A 381 3.71 19.28 -25.89
C GLU A 381 2.71 18.63 -24.92
N ARG A 382 1.53 19.23 -24.75
CA ARG A 382 0.47 18.64 -23.96
C ARG A 382 -0.26 17.54 -24.74
N VAL A 383 -0.01 16.29 -24.36
CA VAL A 383 -0.53 15.09 -25.07
C VAL A 383 -1.77 14.52 -24.39
N ILE A 384 -1.83 14.57 -23.07
CA ILE A 384 -2.99 14.11 -22.29
C ILE A 384 -3.57 15.30 -21.51
N HIS A 385 -4.89 15.43 -21.55
CA HIS A 385 -5.63 16.45 -20.81
C HIS A 385 -7.02 15.91 -20.43
N ARG A 386 -7.18 15.48 -19.18
CA ARG A 386 -8.39 14.82 -18.70
C ARG A 386 -9.04 15.63 -17.57
N LYS A 387 -10.28 16.11 -17.80
CA LYS A 387 -11.06 16.80 -16.77
C LYS A 387 -11.42 15.89 -15.60
N ARG A 388 -11.30 16.43 -14.41
CA ARG A 388 -11.70 15.80 -13.14
C ARG A 388 -12.51 16.78 -12.31
N PRO A 389 -13.71 16.38 -11.83
CA PRO A 389 -14.49 17.23 -10.91
C PRO A 389 -13.74 17.49 -9.60
N VAL A 390 -13.10 16.43 -9.07
CA VAL A 390 -12.32 16.49 -7.83
C VAL A 390 -11.19 15.47 -7.95
N VAL A 391 -10.01 15.83 -7.43
CA VAL A 391 -8.92 14.91 -7.09
C VAL A 391 -8.46 15.22 -5.67
N ALA A 392 -8.14 14.20 -4.89
CA ALA A 392 -7.82 14.35 -3.48
C ALA A 392 -6.59 13.48 -3.08
N PRO A 393 -5.81 13.88 -2.06
CA PRO A 393 -4.63 13.14 -1.62
C PRO A 393 -4.92 11.71 -1.16
N GLY A 394 -6.14 11.45 -0.66
CA GLY A 394 -6.59 10.13 -0.22
C GLY A 394 -6.86 9.15 -1.37
N GLU A 395 -7.05 9.63 -2.61
CA GLU A 395 -7.38 8.83 -3.77
C GLU A 395 -6.21 8.75 -4.74
N MET A 396 -5.95 7.55 -5.28
CA MET A 396 -4.91 7.32 -6.28
C MET A 396 -5.45 7.64 -7.66
N GLU A 397 -4.72 8.44 -8.41
CA GLU A 397 -5.00 8.75 -9.80
C GLU A 397 -4.06 7.98 -10.74
N GLU A 398 -4.49 7.82 -11.99
CA GLU A 398 -3.69 7.16 -13.02
C GLU A 398 -3.79 7.84 -14.38
N ILE A 399 -2.71 7.70 -15.16
CA ILE A 399 -2.72 7.93 -16.62
C ILE A 399 -2.25 6.66 -17.33
N LYS A 400 -2.79 6.41 -18.51
CA LYS A 400 -2.40 5.27 -19.36
C LYS A 400 -1.61 5.78 -20.55
N LEU A 401 -0.40 5.27 -20.70
CA LEU A 401 0.49 5.53 -21.83
C LEU A 401 0.52 4.29 -22.72
N THR A 402 0.09 4.41 -23.98
CA THR A 402 0.18 3.30 -24.91
C THR A 402 1.54 3.31 -25.61
N LYS A 403 2.05 2.13 -25.92
CA LYS A 403 3.30 1.98 -26.68
C LYS A 403 3.21 2.67 -28.03
N GLU A 404 2.08 2.54 -28.72
CA GLU A 404 1.80 3.23 -29.98
C GLU A 404 1.93 4.76 -29.86
N LEU A 405 1.41 5.34 -28.77
CA LEU A 405 1.52 6.77 -28.50
C LEU A 405 2.97 7.19 -28.32
N LEU A 406 3.74 6.47 -27.50
CA LEU A 406 5.14 6.78 -27.20
C LEU A 406 6.03 6.64 -28.44
N LEU A 407 5.75 5.67 -29.32
CA LEU A 407 6.50 5.49 -30.57
C LEU A 407 6.34 6.66 -31.57
N LYS A 408 5.30 7.51 -31.41
CA LYS A 408 5.13 8.73 -32.23
C LYS A 408 6.12 9.82 -31.83
N TYR A 409 6.80 9.69 -30.68
CA TYR A 409 7.74 10.67 -30.12
C TYR A 409 9.13 10.04 -29.91
N PRO A 410 9.88 9.72 -30.99
CA PRO A 410 11.15 8.99 -30.88
C PRO A 410 12.23 9.76 -30.11
N ASP A 411 12.14 11.09 -30.12
CA ASP A 411 13.12 11.98 -29.44
C ASP A 411 12.70 12.38 -28.01
N LEU A 412 11.56 11.92 -27.53
CA LEU A 412 11.01 12.25 -26.20
C LEU A 412 12.02 12.02 -25.09
N GLN A 413 12.28 13.08 -24.28
CA GLN A 413 13.23 13.02 -23.15
C GLN A 413 12.52 12.82 -21.82
N ALA A 414 11.36 13.46 -21.64
CA ALA A 414 10.64 13.45 -20.38
C ALA A 414 9.12 13.50 -20.58
N ILE A 415 8.42 12.84 -19.68
CA ILE A 415 6.95 12.93 -19.53
C ILE A 415 6.71 13.68 -18.23
N THR A 416 5.98 14.78 -18.27
CA THR A 416 5.66 15.59 -17.10
C THR A 416 4.18 15.43 -16.77
N VAL A 417 3.87 14.98 -15.54
CA VAL A 417 2.48 14.80 -15.06
C VAL A 417 2.17 15.90 -14.05
N LYS A 418 1.07 16.62 -14.27
CA LYS A 418 0.67 17.73 -13.40
C LYS A 418 -0.85 17.90 -13.31
N ILE A 419 -1.27 18.69 -12.31
CA ILE A 419 -2.65 19.17 -12.17
C ILE A 419 -2.71 20.60 -12.71
N GLU A 420 -3.71 20.86 -13.55
CA GLU A 420 -3.97 22.20 -14.10
C GLU A 420 -5.37 22.65 -13.67
N GLU A 421 -5.52 23.91 -13.37
CA GLU A 421 -6.83 24.53 -13.21
C GLU A 421 -7.55 24.60 -14.56
N ASN A 422 -8.89 24.51 -14.54
CA ASN A 422 -9.70 24.44 -15.76
C ASN A 422 -10.04 25.87 -16.24
#